data_60f387b3e6244d069f6f5f703f577969
#
_entry.id   60f387b3e6244d069f6f5f703f577969
#
_cell.length_a   1.000
_cell.length_b   1.000
_cell.length_c   1.000
_cell.angle_alpha   90.00
_cell.angle_beta   90.00
_cell.angle_gamma   90.00
#
_symmetry.space_group_name_H-M   'P 1'
#
loop_
_entity.id
_entity.type
_entity.pdbx_description
1 polymer ?
#
loop_
_entity_poly.entity_id
_entity_poly.type
_entity_poly.pdbx_seq_one_letter_code
_entity_poly.pdbx_strand_id
1 'polypeptide(L)'
;MAKVRIVADYCGKGYQLLENGETAGTFLIGAPLQERLCRWNERYEAHCDPLHYEDVSGAGFDFVAFAAEGLAIARAVKRRLPQWTVTYWDEALDWYLSRDPRTYDPTRAEYEITLRDAFTDTTLRSQGGAGGQPR
;
A
#
# COMPACT_ATOMS: atom_id res chain seq x y z
N MET A 1 9.81 3.92 18.92
CA MET A 1 9.74 2.87 17.91
C MET A 1 9.37 3.47 16.55
N ALA A 2 10.05 3.02 15.54
CA ALA A 2 9.81 3.59 14.21
C ALA A 2 8.54 3.03 13.60
N LYS A 3 7.82 3.90 12.92
CA LYS A 3 6.54 3.54 12.31
C LYS A 3 6.41 4.23 10.96
N VAL A 4 5.99 3.46 9.97
CA VAL A 4 5.79 3.98 8.62
C VAL A 4 4.44 3.52 8.10
N ARG A 5 3.78 4.42 7.38
CA ARG A 5 2.56 4.09 6.64
C ARG A 5 2.90 4.06 5.17
N ILE A 6 2.56 2.96 4.51
CA ILE A 6 2.68 2.89 3.07
C ILE A 6 1.36 3.40 2.50
N VAL A 7 1.44 4.51 1.81
CA VAL A 7 0.25 5.21 1.32
C VAL A 7 0.62 6.00 0.08
N ALA A 8 -0.20 5.90 -0.95
CA ALA A 8 -0.04 6.72 -2.13
C ALA A 8 -0.60 8.11 -1.85
N ASP A 9 0.09 9.13 -2.33
CA ASP A 9 -0.32 10.49 -2.07
C ASP A 9 0.16 11.39 -3.18
N TYR A 10 -0.65 12.37 -3.54
CA TYR A 10 -0.25 13.35 -4.53
C TYR A 10 0.91 14.16 -3.97
N CYS A 11 1.98 14.27 -4.74
CA CYS A 11 3.22 14.92 -4.30
C CYS A 11 3.90 14.18 -3.16
N GLY A 12 3.51 12.94 -2.91
CA GLY A 12 4.14 12.15 -1.87
C GLY A 12 5.21 11.23 -2.43
N LYS A 13 5.66 10.34 -1.60
CA LYS A 13 6.72 9.38 -1.95
C LYS A 13 6.26 7.94 -1.85
N GLY A 14 5.00 7.71 -1.54
CA GLY A 14 4.47 6.38 -1.32
C GLY A 14 4.51 5.95 0.13
N TYR A 15 5.05 6.78 1.01
CA TYR A 15 5.10 6.47 2.43
C TYR A 15 5.11 7.73 3.27
N GLN A 16 4.73 7.56 4.54
CA GLN A 16 4.78 8.62 5.54
C GLN A 16 5.42 8.06 6.80
N LEU A 17 6.39 8.77 7.35
CA LEU A 17 6.98 8.39 8.62
C LEU A 17 6.11 8.99 9.72
N LEU A 18 5.61 8.14 10.60
CA LEU A 18 4.56 8.53 11.53
C LEU A 18 5.06 8.88 12.93
N GLU A 19 6.20 8.37 13.29
CA GLU A 19 6.77 8.69 14.60
C GLU A 19 8.10 9.32 14.40
N ASN A 20 8.20 10.53 14.90
CA ASN A 20 9.47 11.18 15.01
C ASN A 20 10.27 11.31 13.73
N GLY A 21 10.34 12.51 13.26
CA GLY A 21 11.03 12.81 12.00
C GLY A 21 12.47 12.36 11.96
N GLU A 22 13.06 12.05 13.11
CA GLU A 22 14.44 11.61 13.16
C GLU A 22 14.68 10.30 12.45
N THR A 23 13.64 9.51 12.29
CA THR A 23 13.80 8.22 11.62
C THR A 23 13.83 8.36 10.11
N ALA A 24 13.59 9.55 9.58
CA ALA A 24 13.54 9.74 8.14
C ALA A 24 14.82 9.27 7.47
N GLY A 25 15.96 9.53 8.09
CA GLY A 25 17.24 9.14 7.53
C GLY A 25 17.53 7.66 7.61
N THR A 26 16.72 6.91 8.35
CA THR A 26 16.95 5.47 8.52
C THR A 26 15.92 4.62 7.82
N PHE A 27 15.04 5.21 7.04
CA PHE A 27 14.08 4.42 6.26
C PHE A 27 14.81 3.87 5.03
N LEU A 28 15.54 2.80 5.24
CA LEU A 28 16.40 2.22 4.21
C LEU A 28 15.84 0.87 3.80
N ILE A 29 15.21 0.85 2.65
CA ILE A 29 14.59 -0.38 2.14
C ILE A 29 15.29 -0.92 0.90
N GLY A 30 16.37 -0.27 0.50
CA GLY A 30 17.12 -0.69 -0.67
C GLY A 30 16.60 -0.03 -1.94
N ALA A 31 17.53 0.22 -2.87
CA ALA A 31 17.18 0.97 -4.08
C ALA A 31 16.09 0.31 -4.91
N PRO A 32 16.09 -1.01 -5.14
CA PRO A 32 15.02 -1.59 -5.96
C PRO A 32 13.64 -1.41 -5.35
N LEU A 33 13.51 -1.59 -4.03
CA LEU A 33 12.22 -1.45 -3.40
C LEU A 33 11.80 0.01 -3.32
N GLN A 34 12.77 0.89 -3.08
CA GLN A 34 12.51 2.32 -3.06
C GLN A 34 11.98 2.79 -4.41
N GLU A 35 12.59 2.32 -5.48
CA GLU A 35 12.17 2.67 -6.82
C GLU A 35 10.78 2.13 -7.13
N ARG A 36 10.51 0.90 -6.71
CA ARG A 36 9.20 0.30 -6.90
C ARG A 36 8.11 1.09 -6.19
N LEU A 37 8.42 1.53 -4.97
CA LEU A 37 7.51 2.35 -4.18
C LEU A 37 7.24 3.68 -4.87
N CYS A 38 8.27 4.32 -5.38
CA CYS A 38 8.11 5.58 -6.09
C CYS A 38 7.25 5.43 -7.34
N ARG A 39 7.47 4.37 -8.11
CA ARG A 39 6.68 4.15 -9.31
C ARG A 39 5.23 3.89 -8.99
N TRP A 40 4.99 3.15 -7.93
CA TRP A 40 3.63 2.87 -7.48
C TRP A 40 2.93 4.20 -7.13
N ASN A 41 3.63 5.07 -6.41
CA ASN A 41 3.05 6.35 -6.05
C ASN A 41 2.82 7.24 -7.27
N GLU A 42 3.73 7.17 -8.26
CA GLU A 42 3.57 7.96 -9.47
C GLU A 42 2.33 7.57 -10.26
N ARG A 43 1.96 6.31 -10.23
CA ARG A 43 0.73 5.86 -10.87
C ARG A 43 -0.49 6.52 -10.23
N TYR A 44 -0.46 6.65 -8.91
CA TYR A 44 -1.53 7.31 -8.20
C TYR A 44 -1.56 8.81 -8.54
N GLU A 45 -0.39 9.43 -8.59
CA GLU A 45 -0.31 10.84 -8.91
C GLU A 45 -0.87 11.13 -10.31
N ALA A 46 -0.56 10.28 -11.25
CA ALA A 46 -1.06 10.45 -12.62
C ALA A 46 -2.59 10.40 -12.66
N HIS A 47 -3.17 9.50 -11.86
CA HIS A 47 -4.62 9.38 -11.78
C HIS A 47 -5.24 10.61 -11.10
N CYS A 48 -4.55 11.17 -10.12
CA CYS A 48 -5.07 12.28 -9.32
C CYS A 48 -4.65 13.65 -9.84
N ASP A 49 -4.08 13.72 -11.05
CA ASP A 49 -3.65 14.98 -11.63
C ASP A 49 -4.83 15.94 -11.70
N PRO A 50 -4.72 17.14 -11.11
CA PRO A 50 -5.82 18.11 -11.17
C PRO A 50 -6.27 18.47 -12.58
N LEU A 51 -5.37 18.36 -13.55
CA LEU A 51 -5.73 18.65 -14.93
C LEU A 51 -6.65 17.60 -15.54
N HIS A 52 -6.77 16.45 -14.89
CA HIS A 52 -7.62 15.36 -15.34
C HIS A 52 -8.61 14.99 -14.26
N TYR A 53 -9.10 15.99 -13.59
CA TYR A 53 -9.92 15.79 -12.40
C TYR A 53 -11.18 14.97 -12.66
N GLU A 54 -11.75 15.10 -13.86
CA GLU A 54 -12.94 14.33 -14.18
C GLU A 54 -12.68 12.83 -14.17
N ASP A 55 -11.44 12.44 -14.37
CA ASP A 55 -11.08 11.03 -14.44
C ASP A 55 -10.93 10.39 -13.09
N VAL A 56 -10.93 11.19 -12.03
CA VAL A 56 -10.73 10.62 -10.69
C VAL A 56 -11.97 9.90 -10.18
N SER A 57 -13.01 9.83 -10.99
CA SER A 57 -14.19 9.05 -10.62
C SER A 57 -13.86 7.57 -10.43
N GLY A 58 -12.69 7.15 -10.89
CA GLY A 58 -12.28 5.77 -10.80
C GLY A 58 -12.56 4.95 -12.04
N ALA A 59 -13.22 5.55 -13.00
CA ALA A 59 -13.67 4.79 -14.16
C ALA A 59 -12.52 4.18 -14.95
N GLY A 60 -11.39 4.85 -15.01
CA GLY A 60 -10.25 4.35 -15.76
C GLY A 60 -9.11 3.85 -14.91
N PHE A 61 -9.28 3.83 -13.60
CA PHE A 61 -8.20 3.45 -12.71
C PHE A 61 -8.52 2.13 -12.02
N ASP A 62 -7.60 1.19 -12.13
CA ASP A 62 -7.80 -0.13 -11.52
C ASP A 62 -7.32 -0.09 -10.06
N PHE A 63 -8.24 0.29 -9.18
CA PHE A 63 -7.93 0.36 -7.76
C PHE A 63 -7.54 -0.99 -7.17
N VAL A 64 -8.13 -2.06 -7.69
CA VAL A 64 -7.84 -3.40 -7.15
C VAL A 64 -6.40 -3.79 -7.46
N ALA A 65 -5.97 -3.62 -8.71
CA ALA A 65 -4.60 -3.93 -9.08
C ALA A 65 -3.62 -3.01 -8.37
N PHE A 66 -3.96 -1.74 -8.27
CA PHE A 66 -3.12 -0.76 -7.59
C PHE A 66 -2.94 -1.13 -6.11
N ALA A 67 -4.02 -1.49 -5.45
CA ALA A 67 -3.96 -1.87 -4.03
C ALA A 67 -3.19 -3.16 -3.82
N ALA A 68 -3.32 -4.11 -4.74
CA ALA A 68 -2.58 -5.37 -4.64
C ALA A 68 -1.09 -5.13 -4.73
N GLU A 69 -0.66 -4.23 -5.63
CA GLU A 69 0.75 -3.89 -5.74
C GLU A 69 1.24 -3.18 -4.48
N GLY A 70 0.44 -2.23 -3.98
CA GLY A 70 0.80 -1.53 -2.75
C GLY A 70 0.93 -2.45 -1.56
N LEU A 71 0.05 -3.43 -1.46
CA LEU A 71 0.12 -4.41 -0.38
C LEU A 71 1.40 -5.25 -0.49
N ALA A 72 1.74 -5.66 -1.71
CA ALA A 72 2.98 -6.42 -1.93
C ALA A 72 4.20 -5.59 -1.53
N ILE A 73 4.18 -4.29 -1.85
CA ILE A 73 5.26 -3.39 -1.45
C ILE A 73 5.31 -3.27 0.07
N ALA A 74 4.16 -3.08 0.71
CA ALA A 74 4.12 -2.94 2.17
C ALA A 74 4.67 -4.19 2.86
N ARG A 75 4.35 -5.37 2.34
CA ARG A 75 4.90 -6.61 2.86
C ARG A 75 6.41 -6.67 2.69
N ALA A 76 6.92 -6.22 1.53
CA ALA A 76 8.35 -6.19 1.29
C ALA A 76 9.05 -5.21 2.24
N VAL A 77 8.41 -4.07 2.51
CA VAL A 77 8.95 -3.10 3.47
C VAL A 77 9.05 -3.75 4.85
N LYS A 78 8.01 -4.44 5.27
CA LYS A 78 8.03 -5.10 6.58
C LYS A 78 9.13 -6.15 6.66
N ARG A 79 9.37 -6.88 5.58
CA ARG A 79 10.46 -7.88 5.56
C ARG A 79 11.82 -7.22 5.69
N ARG A 80 11.98 -6.03 5.10
CA ARG A 80 13.26 -5.31 5.18
C ARG A 80 13.45 -4.63 6.52
N LEU A 81 12.36 -4.23 7.16
CA LEU A 81 12.39 -3.49 8.41
C LEU A 81 11.50 -4.20 9.45
N PRO A 82 11.90 -5.42 9.84
CA PRO A 82 10.98 -6.24 10.64
C PRO A 82 10.67 -5.66 12.02
N GLN A 83 11.48 -4.75 12.51
CA GLN A 83 11.24 -4.16 13.83
C GLN A 83 10.45 -2.87 13.76
N TRP A 84 10.17 -2.38 12.56
CA TRP A 84 9.33 -1.22 12.39
C TRP A 84 7.87 -1.63 12.41
N THR A 85 7.01 -0.72 12.86
CA THR A 85 5.59 -0.88 12.65
C THR A 85 5.28 -0.38 11.25
N VAL A 86 4.74 -1.25 10.41
CA VAL A 86 4.40 -0.91 9.03
C VAL A 86 2.90 -1.02 8.88
N THR A 87 2.25 0.06 8.45
CA THR A 87 0.84 0.02 8.13
C THR A 87 0.65 0.29 6.66
N TYR A 88 -0.47 -0.14 6.13
CA TYR A 88 -0.81 0.04 4.73
C TYR A 88 -2.16 0.72 4.62
N TRP A 89 -2.21 1.79 3.84
CA TRP A 89 -3.47 2.46 3.50
C TRP A 89 -3.94 1.91 2.16
N ASP A 90 -5.04 1.17 2.19
CA ASP A 90 -5.55 0.44 1.04
C ASP A 90 -6.53 1.31 0.27
N GLU A 91 -6.09 1.82 -0.88
CA GLU A 91 -6.90 2.73 -1.68
C GLU A 91 -8.17 2.06 -2.22
N ALA A 92 -8.10 0.79 -2.55
CA ALA A 92 -9.29 0.09 -3.05
C ALA A 92 -10.33 -0.03 -1.95
N LEU A 93 -9.87 -0.34 -0.74
CA LEU A 93 -10.77 -0.45 0.40
C LEU A 93 -11.34 0.92 0.75
N ASP A 94 -10.51 1.96 0.73
CA ASP A 94 -10.97 3.31 1.01
C ASP A 94 -12.05 3.72 0.01
N TRP A 95 -11.79 3.48 -1.26
CA TRP A 95 -12.74 3.81 -2.30
C TRP A 95 -14.06 3.07 -2.11
N TYR A 96 -13.99 1.79 -1.78
CA TYR A 96 -15.17 0.99 -1.52
C TYR A 96 -15.97 1.52 -0.33
N LEU A 97 -15.27 1.81 0.77
CA LEU A 97 -15.92 2.30 1.98
C LEU A 97 -16.56 3.65 1.79
N SER A 98 -15.95 4.51 0.96
CA SER A 98 -16.44 5.86 0.74
C SER A 98 -17.76 5.87 -0.05
N ARG A 99 -18.16 4.72 -0.61
CA ARG A 99 -19.40 4.64 -1.37
C ARG A 99 -20.62 4.85 -0.48
N ASP A 100 -20.48 4.64 0.81
CA ASP A 100 -21.58 4.89 1.74
C ASP A 100 -21.13 5.95 2.73
N PRO A 101 -21.45 7.23 2.44
CA PRO A 101 -20.98 8.32 3.31
C PRO A 101 -21.53 8.26 4.74
N ARG A 102 -22.61 7.52 4.96
CA ARG A 102 -23.20 7.44 6.30
C ARG A 102 -22.34 6.61 7.25
N THR A 103 -21.59 5.67 6.72
CA THR A 103 -20.76 4.78 7.53
C THR A 103 -19.29 4.91 7.22
N TYR A 104 -18.93 5.85 6.36
CA TYR A 104 -17.55 5.99 5.94
C TYR A 104 -16.65 6.39 7.10
N ASP A 105 -15.61 5.61 7.29
CA ASP A 105 -14.60 5.85 8.29
C ASP A 105 -13.25 5.51 7.66
N PRO A 106 -12.47 6.53 7.29
CA PRO A 106 -11.22 6.29 6.58
C PRO A 106 -10.21 5.46 7.38
N THR A 107 -10.30 5.45 8.69
CA THR A 107 -9.36 4.66 9.47
C THR A 107 -9.51 3.17 9.19
N ARG A 108 -10.64 2.74 8.66
CA ARG A 108 -10.87 1.33 8.34
C ARG A 108 -10.12 0.91 7.08
N ALA A 109 -9.58 1.86 6.33
CA ALA A 109 -8.79 1.55 5.14
C ALA A 109 -7.34 1.27 5.47
N GLU A 110 -6.93 1.52 6.70
CA GLU A 110 -5.54 1.31 7.12
C GLU A 110 -5.45 0.10 8.03
N TYR A 111 -4.42 -0.73 7.82
CA TYR A 111 -4.19 -1.88 8.70
C TYR A 111 -2.71 -2.19 8.78
N GLU A 112 -2.34 -2.85 9.85
CA GLU A 112 -0.94 -3.17 10.11
C GLU A 112 -0.51 -4.40 9.31
N ILE A 113 0.72 -4.35 8.81
CA ILE A 113 1.35 -5.50 8.17
C ILE A 113 2.24 -6.16 9.21
N THR A 114 1.82 -7.30 9.70
CA THR A 114 2.57 -8.03 10.72
C THR A 114 3.68 -8.85 10.06
N LEU A 115 4.60 -9.34 10.89
CA LEU A 115 5.62 -10.24 10.36
C LEU A 115 5.00 -11.48 9.75
N ARG A 116 3.94 -11.97 10.35
CA ARG A 116 3.23 -13.10 9.79
C ARG A 116 2.70 -12.78 8.39
N ASP A 117 2.09 -11.61 8.24
CA ASP A 117 1.56 -11.19 6.94
C ASP A 117 2.68 -11.06 5.93
N ALA A 118 3.81 -10.52 6.35
CA ALA A 118 4.94 -10.28 5.45
C ALA A 118 5.50 -11.59 4.88
N PHE A 119 5.43 -12.65 5.64
CA PHE A 119 5.99 -13.93 5.24
C PHE A 119 4.92 -14.96 4.88
N THR A 120 3.65 -14.61 4.99
CA THR A 120 2.60 -15.44 4.45
C THR A 120 2.62 -15.24 2.96
N ASP A 121 3.06 -16.25 2.30
CA ASP A 121 3.47 -16.11 0.95
C ASP A 121 2.30 -16.22 -0.02
N THR A 122 2.21 -15.27 -0.93
CA THR A 122 1.32 -15.37 -2.07
C THR A 122 1.63 -16.63 -2.85
N THR A 123 2.90 -17.03 -2.88
CA THR A 123 3.31 -18.24 -3.56
C THR A 123 2.62 -19.45 -2.96
N LEU A 124 2.59 -19.52 -1.66
CA LEU A 124 1.92 -20.61 -0.98
C LEU A 124 0.44 -20.64 -1.31
N ARG A 125 -0.17 -19.48 -1.30
CA ARG A 125 -1.58 -19.38 -1.64
C ARG A 125 -1.83 -19.77 -3.08
N SER A 126 -0.98 -19.34 -3.97
CA SER A 126 -1.11 -19.70 -5.37
C SER A 126 -1.00 -21.20 -5.58
N GLN A 127 -0.09 -21.83 -4.89
CA GLN A 127 0.07 -23.26 -5.00
C GLN A 127 -1.17 -24.00 -4.49
N GLY A 128 -1.70 -23.52 -3.37
CA GLY A 128 -2.89 -24.12 -2.82
C GLY A 128 -4.09 -23.91 -3.72
N GLY A 129 -4.17 -22.75 -4.32
CA GLY A 129 -5.29 -22.47 -5.20
C GLY A 129 -5.18 -23.09 -6.55
N ALA A 130 -3.99 -23.25 -7.03
CA ALA A 130 -3.78 -23.80 -8.35
C ALA A 130 -3.80 -25.32 -8.31
N GLY A 131 -3.38 -25.78 -7.27
CA GLY A 131 -3.34 -27.16 -7.17
C GLY A 131 -4.62 -27.70 -6.80
N GLY A 132 -4.35 -27.20 -7.05
CA GLY A 132 -4.92 -27.61 -6.92
C GLY A 132 -5.38 -27.89 -6.14
N GLN A 133 -5.50 -27.70 -6.02
CA GLN A 133 -5.80 -27.91 -5.65
C GLN A 133 -6.15 -28.48 -5.73
N PRO A 134 -6.39 -28.87 -5.64
CA PRO A 134 -6.55 -29.51 -5.44
C PRO A 134 -6.26 -30.23 -5.17
N ARG A 135 -6.08 -30.29 -5.21
CA ARG A 135 -5.68 -30.74 -5.33
C ARG A 135 -5.88 -31.51 -5.22
#